data_eec3d77d2c6c4ee61601a948067afb7d
#
_entry.id   eec3d77d2c6c4ee61601a948067afb7d
#
_cell.length_a   1.000
_cell.length_b   1.000
_cell.length_c   1.000
_cell.angle_alpha   90.00
_cell.angle_beta   90.00
_cell.angle_gamma   90.00
#
_symmetry.space_group_name_H-M   'P 1'
#
loop_
_entity.id
_entity.type
_entity.pdbx_description
1 polymer ?
#
loop_
_entity_poly.entity_id
_entity_poly.type
_entity_poly.pdbx_seq_one_letter_code
_entity_poly.pdbx_strand_id
1 'polypeptide(L)'
;MEFTGERFVPQCQGEIAAEHYHRYFFASGFVAGKRVLDIASGEGYGTHILAQSAAHVTGVDISPEAVANATQKYAGDRIAFLQGSAATIPLPDAAVDVVVSFETLEHLSEQEDMLGEIRRVLRQDGLLVISTPNKPLYSRQGDNFHVKELCREEFVALLKSRFAHVSLLGQKVMYGSLLSGTGGETLLLRQREEDGAVERMLFTEQARYFIALAGNGPLPPTQSSFFDYPLEKSDLTAQLRENLAELQERHDAAQARLEAVEAAYTAILASRSWLATAPLRRLRHLLKGKGNKS
;
A
#
# COMPACT_ATOMS: atom_id res chain seq x y z
N MET A 1 13.68 8.66 8.50
CA MET A 1 12.66 9.58 7.97
C MET A 1 11.30 9.18 8.51
N GLU A 2 10.42 10.13 8.82
CA GLU A 2 9.04 9.80 9.17
C GLU A 2 8.22 9.53 7.91
N PHE A 3 7.25 8.61 8.00
CA PHE A 3 6.32 8.31 6.93
C PHE A 3 5.34 9.48 6.77
N THR A 4 5.40 10.18 5.63
CA THR A 4 4.54 11.33 5.33
C THR A 4 3.31 10.96 4.50
N GLY A 5 3.16 9.70 4.11
CA GLY A 5 2.12 9.24 3.20
C GLY A 5 2.51 9.32 1.71
N GLU A 6 3.52 10.10 1.36
CA GLU A 6 4.00 10.30 -0.02
C GLU A 6 5.01 9.23 -0.46
N ARG A 7 5.82 8.72 0.47
CA ARG A 7 6.90 7.77 0.19
C ARG A 7 6.79 6.56 1.07
N PHE A 8 6.99 5.40 0.47
CA PHE A 8 7.18 4.18 1.25
C PHE A 8 8.53 4.21 1.97
N VAL A 9 8.52 3.89 3.26
CA VAL A 9 9.73 3.67 4.07
C VAL A 9 9.76 2.22 4.57
N PRO A 10 10.93 1.57 4.66
CA PRO A 10 11.03 0.13 4.99
C PRO A 10 10.42 -0.27 6.34
N GLN A 11 10.17 0.71 7.22
CA GLN A 11 9.51 0.50 8.51
C GLN A 11 7.97 0.37 8.38
N CYS A 12 7.39 0.81 7.26
CA CYS A 12 5.97 0.64 6.98
C CYS A 12 5.64 -0.85 6.87
N GLN A 13 4.49 -1.20 7.43
CA GLN A 13 3.89 -2.52 7.34
C GLN A 13 2.56 -2.41 6.58
N GLY A 14 1.87 -3.54 6.45
CA GLY A 14 0.57 -3.56 5.81
C GLY A 14 0.63 -3.76 4.30
N GLU A 15 -0.45 -3.39 3.64
CA GLU A 15 -0.64 -3.64 2.21
C GLU A 15 0.40 -2.91 1.37
N ILE A 16 0.74 -1.67 1.73
CA ILE A 16 1.73 -0.87 1.00
C ILE A 16 3.11 -1.55 0.96
N ALA A 17 3.50 -2.23 2.05
CA ALA A 17 4.76 -2.98 2.07
C ALA A 17 4.71 -4.17 1.10
N ALA A 18 3.60 -4.94 1.10
CA ALA A 18 3.41 -6.06 0.19
C ALA A 18 3.44 -5.61 -1.28
N GLU A 19 2.79 -4.47 -1.59
CA GLU A 19 2.78 -3.88 -2.93
C GLU A 19 4.18 -3.53 -3.41
N HIS A 20 4.93 -2.79 -2.61
CA HIS A 20 6.26 -2.31 -2.95
C HIS A 20 7.28 -3.43 -3.06
N TYR A 21 7.37 -4.31 -2.06
CA TYR A 21 8.32 -5.43 -2.11
C TYR A 21 8.03 -6.37 -3.28
N HIS A 22 6.77 -6.67 -3.58
CA HIS A 22 6.41 -7.53 -4.71
C HIS A 22 6.88 -6.94 -6.04
N ARG A 23 6.71 -5.63 -6.27
CA ARG A 23 7.19 -4.96 -7.49
C ARG A 23 8.70 -5.06 -7.64
N TYR A 24 9.47 -4.80 -6.58
CA TYR A 24 10.92 -4.91 -6.65
C TYR A 24 11.41 -6.34 -6.82
N PHE A 25 10.80 -7.32 -6.16
CA PHE A 25 11.12 -8.73 -6.39
C PHE A 25 10.76 -9.19 -7.80
N PHE A 26 9.65 -8.72 -8.35
CA PHE A 26 9.31 -8.95 -9.76
C PHE A 26 10.36 -8.34 -10.68
N ALA A 27 10.74 -7.08 -10.49
CA ALA A 27 11.76 -6.40 -11.29
C ALA A 27 13.14 -7.06 -11.18
N SER A 28 13.49 -7.64 -10.03
CA SER A 28 14.75 -8.33 -9.82
C SER A 28 14.97 -9.51 -10.77
N GLY A 29 13.89 -10.09 -11.29
CA GLY A 29 13.95 -11.15 -12.32
C GLY A 29 14.53 -10.70 -13.67
N PHE A 30 14.65 -9.39 -13.92
CA PHE A 30 15.08 -8.85 -15.22
C PHE A 30 16.44 -8.15 -15.18
N VAL A 31 17.09 -8.05 -14.00
CA VAL A 31 18.28 -7.18 -13.81
C VAL A 31 19.61 -7.93 -13.65
N ALA A 32 19.60 -9.25 -13.67
CA ALA A 32 20.81 -10.05 -13.44
C ALA A 32 21.96 -9.66 -14.41
N GLY A 33 23.09 -9.25 -13.84
CA GLY A 33 24.28 -8.83 -14.58
C GLY A 33 24.15 -7.53 -15.38
N LYS A 34 23.09 -6.74 -15.18
CA LYS A 34 22.78 -5.53 -15.95
C LYS A 34 23.11 -4.25 -15.19
N ARG A 35 23.24 -3.16 -15.95
CA ARG A 35 23.27 -1.80 -15.41
C ARG A 35 21.84 -1.29 -15.29
N VAL A 36 21.44 -0.90 -14.10
CA VAL A 36 20.07 -0.56 -13.76
C VAL A 36 19.98 0.88 -13.25
N LEU A 37 18.92 1.57 -13.63
CA LEU A 37 18.50 2.83 -13.05
C LEU A 37 17.20 2.59 -12.28
N ASP A 38 17.16 3.03 -11.03
CA ASP A 38 15.97 3.06 -10.18
C ASP A 38 15.56 4.53 -9.99
N ILE A 39 14.47 4.96 -10.64
CA ILE A 39 13.97 6.34 -10.67
C ILE A 39 12.96 6.56 -9.56
N ALA A 40 13.09 7.67 -8.84
CA ALA A 40 12.40 8.00 -7.61
C ALA A 40 12.67 6.93 -6.53
N SER A 41 13.96 6.62 -6.36
CA SER A 41 14.43 5.52 -5.52
C SER A 41 14.16 5.69 -4.02
N GLY A 42 13.73 6.89 -3.59
CA GLY A 42 13.42 7.20 -2.21
C GLY A 42 14.58 6.88 -1.27
N GLU A 43 14.31 6.12 -0.19
CA GLU A 43 15.33 5.70 0.79
C GLU A 43 16.26 4.56 0.30
N GLY A 44 16.15 4.11 -0.96
CA GLY A 44 17.10 3.21 -1.60
C GLY A 44 16.93 1.71 -1.28
N TYR A 45 15.88 1.30 -0.56
CA TYR A 45 15.64 -0.11 -0.24
C TYR A 45 15.41 -0.95 -1.51
N GLY A 46 14.67 -0.40 -2.48
CA GLY A 46 14.43 -1.04 -3.77
C GLY A 46 15.69 -1.17 -4.60
N THR A 47 16.48 -0.10 -4.68
CA THR A 47 17.82 -0.10 -5.28
C THR A 47 18.70 -1.19 -4.70
N HIS A 48 18.66 -1.37 -3.36
CA HIS A 48 19.38 -2.43 -2.67
C HIS A 48 18.89 -3.85 -3.07
N ILE A 49 17.58 -4.06 -3.20
CA ILE A 49 17.02 -5.33 -3.66
C ILE A 49 17.52 -5.66 -5.07
N LEU A 50 17.44 -4.71 -6.00
CA LEU A 50 17.88 -4.89 -7.38
C LEU A 50 19.39 -5.21 -7.46
N ALA A 51 20.19 -4.59 -6.62
CA ALA A 51 21.64 -4.77 -6.59
C ALA A 51 22.09 -6.18 -6.15
N GLN A 52 21.19 -7.01 -5.61
CA GLN A 52 21.54 -8.39 -5.25
C GLN A 52 21.95 -9.21 -6.49
N SER A 53 21.41 -8.90 -7.66
CA SER A 53 21.70 -9.62 -8.92
C SER A 53 22.24 -8.73 -10.05
N ALA A 54 21.98 -7.41 -10.01
CA ALA A 54 22.46 -6.46 -10.99
C ALA A 54 24.01 -6.29 -10.95
N ALA A 55 24.62 -5.94 -12.07
CA ALA A 55 26.02 -5.55 -12.13
C ALA A 55 26.25 -4.21 -11.44
N HIS A 56 25.36 -3.25 -11.65
CA HIS A 56 25.38 -1.94 -11.00
C HIS A 56 23.98 -1.34 -10.99
N VAL A 57 23.61 -0.68 -9.89
CA VAL A 57 22.35 0.06 -9.78
C VAL A 57 22.63 1.51 -9.39
N THR A 58 22.05 2.44 -10.15
CA THR A 58 22.02 3.85 -9.80
C THR A 58 20.63 4.23 -9.34
N GLY A 59 20.45 4.61 -8.09
CA GLY A 59 19.22 5.22 -7.59
C GLY A 59 19.20 6.72 -7.87
N VAL A 60 18.11 7.25 -8.38
CA VAL A 60 17.93 8.70 -8.59
C VAL A 60 16.68 9.15 -7.86
N ASP A 61 16.79 10.19 -7.04
CA ASP A 61 15.66 10.82 -6.36
C ASP A 61 15.82 12.35 -6.38
N ILE A 62 14.69 13.06 -6.40
CA ILE A 62 14.68 14.52 -6.40
C ILE A 62 15.06 15.10 -5.03
N SER A 63 14.80 14.35 -3.95
CA SER A 63 15.06 14.78 -2.57
C SER A 63 16.52 14.58 -2.19
N PRO A 64 17.28 15.64 -1.89
CA PRO A 64 18.66 15.52 -1.43
C PRO A 64 18.76 14.75 -0.10
N GLU A 65 17.74 14.84 0.74
CA GLU A 65 17.68 14.12 2.02
C GLU A 65 17.52 12.61 1.80
N ALA A 66 16.63 12.18 0.89
CA ALA A 66 16.45 10.78 0.53
C ALA A 66 17.75 10.19 -0.04
N VAL A 67 18.40 10.93 -0.96
CA VAL A 67 19.69 10.54 -1.55
C VAL A 67 20.78 10.40 -0.49
N ALA A 68 20.87 11.34 0.45
CA ALA A 68 21.86 11.27 1.53
C ALA A 68 21.63 10.04 2.43
N ASN A 69 20.38 9.79 2.83
CA ASN A 69 20.01 8.63 3.64
C ASN A 69 20.27 7.31 2.92
N ALA A 70 19.88 7.22 1.64
CA ALA A 70 20.10 6.03 0.82
C ALA A 70 21.60 5.75 0.63
N THR A 71 22.39 6.81 0.38
CA THR A 71 23.84 6.72 0.25
C THR A 71 24.47 6.20 1.54
N GLN A 72 24.09 6.74 2.68
CA GLN A 72 24.62 6.29 3.97
C GLN A 72 24.30 4.82 4.27
N LYS A 73 23.09 4.36 3.89
CA LYS A 73 22.62 3.00 4.21
C LYS A 73 23.14 1.95 3.24
N TYR A 74 23.22 2.26 1.94
CA TYR A 74 23.31 1.24 0.89
C TYR A 74 24.39 1.48 -0.16
N ALA A 75 25.03 2.67 -0.22
CA ALA A 75 26.07 2.91 -1.22
C ALA A 75 27.25 1.94 -1.07
N GLY A 76 27.82 1.53 -2.20
CA GLY A 76 28.93 0.58 -2.26
C GLY A 76 29.36 0.34 -3.71
N ASP A 77 30.20 -0.66 -3.93
CA ASP A 77 30.80 -0.93 -5.25
C ASP A 77 29.79 -1.09 -6.38
N ARG A 78 28.59 -1.57 -6.07
CA ARG A 78 27.51 -1.82 -7.06
C ARG A 78 26.31 -0.89 -6.94
N ILE A 79 26.31 0.04 -5.98
CA ILE A 79 25.18 0.93 -5.71
C ILE A 79 25.69 2.36 -5.59
N ALA A 80 25.09 3.23 -6.40
CA ALA A 80 25.30 4.69 -6.31
C ALA A 80 23.95 5.39 -6.23
N PHE A 81 23.91 6.55 -5.57
CA PHE A 81 22.73 7.41 -5.53
C PHE A 81 23.09 8.81 -6.04
N LEU A 82 22.18 9.37 -6.85
CA LEU A 82 22.33 10.69 -7.45
C LEU A 82 21.07 11.52 -7.19
N GLN A 83 21.24 12.78 -6.91
CA GLN A 83 20.12 13.72 -6.91
C GLN A 83 19.75 14.08 -8.35
N GLY A 84 18.46 14.00 -8.71
CA GLY A 84 17.98 14.35 -10.03
C GLY A 84 16.47 14.23 -10.15
N SER A 85 15.91 14.86 -11.18
CA SER A 85 14.51 14.75 -11.54
C SER A 85 14.27 13.59 -12.51
N ALA A 86 13.09 12.95 -12.42
CA ALA A 86 12.66 11.97 -13.41
C ALA A 86 12.46 12.58 -14.81
N ALA A 87 12.16 13.89 -14.89
CA ALA A 87 12.05 14.64 -16.14
C ALA A 87 13.40 15.19 -16.66
N THR A 88 14.52 15.00 -15.90
CA THR A 88 15.88 15.39 -16.31
C THR A 88 16.85 14.47 -15.59
N ILE A 89 17.03 13.28 -16.14
CA ILE A 89 17.82 12.20 -15.51
C ILE A 89 19.32 12.50 -15.62
N PRO A 90 20.09 12.52 -14.51
CA PRO A 90 21.50 12.88 -14.50
C PRO A 90 22.41 11.74 -14.99
N LEU A 91 22.04 11.08 -16.07
CA LEU A 91 22.81 10.03 -16.72
C LEU A 91 22.97 10.32 -18.22
N PRO A 92 24.07 9.87 -18.85
CA PRO A 92 24.24 10.01 -20.30
C PRO A 92 23.29 9.11 -21.08
N ASP A 93 23.19 9.36 -22.38
CA ASP A 93 22.41 8.55 -23.33
C ASP A 93 22.89 7.11 -23.31
N ALA A 94 21.95 6.16 -23.46
CA ALA A 94 22.22 4.73 -23.53
C ALA A 94 23.13 4.19 -22.39
N ALA A 95 22.98 4.74 -21.19
CA ALA A 95 23.82 4.40 -20.04
C ALA A 95 23.43 3.09 -19.37
N VAL A 96 22.15 2.70 -19.46
CA VAL A 96 21.59 1.59 -18.68
C VAL A 96 20.87 0.58 -19.54
N ASP A 97 20.81 -0.66 -19.08
CA ASP A 97 20.11 -1.77 -19.71
C ASP A 97 18.66 -1.88 -19.26
N VAL A 98 18.38 -1.48 -18.00
CA VAL A 98 17.05 -1.53 -17.40
C VAL A 98 16.79 -0.24 -16.61
N VAL A 99 15.58 0.29 -16.75
CA VAL A 99 15.04 1.32 -15.87
C VAL A 99 13.88 0.72 -15.07
N VAL A 100 13.88 0.95 -13.76
CA VAL A 100 12.79 0.64 -12.84
C VAL A 100 12.23 1.95 -12.32
N SER A 101 10.90 2.10 -12.31
CA SER A 101 10.22 3.26 -11.75
C SER A 101 8.85 2.85 -11.21
N PHE A 102 8.67 2.94 -9.91
CA PHE A 102 7.42 2.54 -9.28
C PHE A 102 6.77 3.71 -8.55
N GLU A 103 5.47 3.91 -8.79
CA GLU A 103 4.64 4.94 -8.15
C GLU A 103 5.29 6.34 -8.25
N THR A 104 5.57 6.75 -9.47
CA THR A 104 6.26 8.03 -9.74
C THR A 104 5.52 8.84 -10.79
N LEU A 105 5.01 8.18 -11.82
CA LEU A 105 4.42 8.80 -13.00
C LEU A 105 3.24 9.70 -12.64
N GLU A 106 2.42 9.29 -11.68
CA GLU A 106 1.24 10.00 -11.19
C GLU A 106 1.55 11.32 -10.48
N HIS A 107 2.77 11.48 -10.00
CA HIS A 107 3.22 12.70 -9.32
C HIS A 107 3.72 13.79 -10.29
N LEU A 108 3.78 13.48 -11.58
CA LEU A 108 4.31 14.39 -12.61
C LEU A 108 3.20 14.92 -13.53
N SER A 109 3.22 16.22 -13.79
CA SER A 109 2.46 16.85 -14.88
C SER A 109 3.08 16.53 -16.24
N GLU A 110 4.42 16.50 -16.31
CA GLU A 110 5.23 16.29 -17.54
C GLU A 110 5.56 14.79 -17.74
N GLN A 111 4.55 13.93 -17.76
CA GLN A 111 4.72 12.47 -17.89
C GLN A 111 5.45 12.05 -19.19
N GLU A 112 5.23 12.80 -20.28
CA GLU A 112 5.91 12.55 -21.55
C GLU A 112 7.41 12.86 -21.49
N ASP A 113 7.82 13.89 -20.76
CA ASP A 113 9.23 14.25 -20.59
C ASP A 113 9.96 13.19 -19.77
N MET A 114 9.35 12.67 -18.72
CA MET A 114 9.88 11.54 -17.97
C MET A 114 10.13 10.33 -18.88
N LEU A 115 9.15 9.95 -19.70
CA LEU A 115 9.32 8.82 -20.61
C LEU A 115 10.35 9.11 -21.72
N GLY A 116 10.48 10.36 -22.17
CA GLY A 116 11.52 10.81 -23.07
C GLY A 116 12.92 10.62 -22.48
N GLU A 117 13.11 11.04 -21.24
CA GLU A 117 14.36 10.87 -20.51
C GLU A 117 14.70 9.40 -20.22
N ILE A 118 13.70 8.62 -19.80
CA ILE A 118 13.85 7.16 -19.64
C ILE A 118 14.31 6.54 -20.97
N ARG A 119 13.67 6.91 -22.08
CA ARG A 119 14.05 6.39 -23.40
C ARG A 119 15.46 6.83 -23.81
N ARG A 120 15.87 8.04 -23.47
CA ARG A 120 17.23 8.56 -23.73
C ARG A 120 18.31 7.77 -23.01
N VAL A 121 18.11 7.51 -21.72
CA VAL A 121 19.12 6.82 -20.91
C VAL A 121 19.15 5.30 -21.13
N LEU A 122 18.06 4.71 -21.61
CA LEU A 122 17.99 3.30 -21.99
C LEU A 122 18.79 3.03 -23.26
N ARG A 123 19.53 1.93 -23.28
CA ARG A 123 20.08 1.35 -24.50
C ARG A 123 18.97 1.00 -25.50
N GLN A 124 19.34 0.78 -26.76
CA GLN A 124 18.38 0.52 -27.83
C GLN A 124 17.42 -0.62 -27.47
N ASP A 125 17.93 -1.73 -26.97
CA ASP A 125 17.16 -2.92 -26.57
C ASP A 125 16.91 -2.97 -25.04
N GLY A 126 16.99 -1.82 -24.38
CA GLY A 126 16.78 -1.70 -22.93
C GLY A 126 15.32 -1.91 -22.54
N LEU A 127 15.12 -2.31 -21.30
CA LEU A 127 13.82 -2.62 -20.69
C LEU A 127 13.43 -1.54 -19.69
N LEU A 128 12.19 -1.07 -19.79
CA LEU A 128 11.51 -0.30 -18.75
C LEU A 128 10.56 -1.21 -17.97
N VAL A 129 10.63 -1.16 -16.65
CA VAL A 129 9.66 -1.74 -15.72
C VAL A 129 9.06 -0.58 -14.91
N ILE A 130 7.79 -0.30 -15.12
CA ILE A 130 7.14 0.89 -14.55
C ILE A 130 5.77 0.54 -13.97
N SER A 131 5.41 1.14 -12.83
CA SER A 131 4.07 1.05 -12.26
C SER A 131 3.40 2.40 -12.11
N THR A 132 2.07 2.36 -12.05
CA THR A 132 1.20 3.50 -11.73
C THR A 132 -0.11 2.98 -11.15
N PRO A 133 -0.81 3.76 -10.29
CA PRO A 133 -2.14 3.43 -9.83
C PRO A 133 -3.14 3.34 -11.00
N ASN A 134 -4.14 2.48 -10.85
CA ASN A 134 -5.26 2.39 -11.75
C ASN A 134 -6.35 3.39 -11.31
N LYS A 135 -6.44 4.54 -11.97
CA LYS A 135 -7.33 5.64 -11.64
C LYS A 135 -8.76 5.24 -11.23
N PRO A 136 -9.48 4.35 -11.95
CA PRO A 136 -10.84 3.97 -11.57
C PRO A 136 -10.96 3.24 -10.23
N LEU A 137 -9.88 2.59 -9.77
CA LEU A 137 -9.89 1.72 -8.57
C LEU A 137 -9.01 2.26 -7.44
N TYR A 138 -8.23 3.28 -7.72
CA TYR A 138 -7.39 3.94 -6.72
C TYR A 138 -8.13 5.14 -6.15
N SER A 139 -8.76 4.97 -4.98
CA SER A 139 -9.34 6.08 -4.24
C SER A 139 -8.77 6.10 -2.83
N ARG A 140 -7.68 6.82 -2.60
CA ARG A 140 -7.33 7.28 -1.25
C ARG A 140 -7.97 8.64 -1.03
N GLN A 141 -8.95 8.73 -0.12
CA GLN A 141 -9.45 10.01 0.36
C GLN A 141 -8.29 10.78 1.02
N GLY A 142 -7.96 11.96 0.49
CA GLY A 142 -6.91 12.83 1.02
C GLY A 142 -5.54 12.71 0.35
N ASP A 143 -5.42 11.97 -0.75
CA ASP A 143 -4.18 11.92 -1.53
C ASP A 143 -4.04 13.19 -2.39
N ASN A 144 -3.41 14.22 -1.82
CA ASN A 144 -3.15 15.48 -2.50
C ASN A 144 -1.85 15.48 -3.33
N PHE A 145 -1.15 14.32 -3.40
CA PHE A 145 0.16 14.21 -4.04
C PHE A 145 0.07 13.75 -5.49
N HIS A 146 -1.02 13.08 -5.89
CA HIS A 146 -1.22 12.67 -7.29
C HIS A 146 -1.67 13.85 -8.13
N VAL A 147 -0.83 14.22 -9.11
CA VAL A 147 -1.11 15.31 -10.05
C VAL A 147 -1.94 14.81 -11.22
N LYS A 148 -1.62 13.61 -11.73
CA LYS A 148 -2.29 13.04 -12.91
C LYS A 148 -2.25 11.52 -12.90
N GLU A 149 -3.33 10.91 -12.43
CA GLU A 149 -3.55 9.48 -12.53
C GLU A 149 -4.09 9.08 -13.91
N LEU A 150 -3.72 7.88 -14.36
CA LEU A 150 -4.09 7.35 -15.67
C LEU A 150 -5.00 6.12 -15.53
N CYS A 151 -5.97 5.99 -16.45
CA CYS A 151 -6.64 4.73 -16.66
C CYS A 151 -5.76 3.80 -17.50
N ARG A 152 -6.16 2.54 -17.62
CA ARG A 152 -5.41 1.51 -18.36
C ARG A 152 -5.07 1.92 -19.78
N GLU A 153 -6.06 2.46 -20.51
CA GLU A 153 -5.95 2.85 -21.91
C GLU A 153 -4.98 4.01 -22.07
N GLU A 154 -5.07 5.01 -21.21
CA GLU A 154 -4.19 6.19 -21.20
C GLU A 154 -2.74 5.78 -20.90
N PHE A 155 -2.53 4.91 -19.89
CA PHE A 155 -1.20 4.41 -19.54
C PHE A 155 -0.56 3.63 -20.70
N VAL A 156 -1.29 2.70 -21.30
CA VAL A 156 -0.80 1.93 -22.46
C VAL A 156 -0.51 2.83 -23.65
N ALA A 157 -1.38 3.80 -23.94
CA ALA A 157 -1.18 4.76 -25.05
C ALA A 157 0.07 5.61 -24.82
N LEU A 158 0.27 6.09 -23.60
CA LEU A 158 1.44 6.88 -23.21
C LEU A 158 2.75 6.06 -23.38
N LEU A 159 2.79 4.81 -22.93
CA LEU A 159 3.95 3.94 -23.13
C LEU A 159 4.23 3.63 -24.59
N LYS A 160 3.18 3.34 -25.37
CA LYS A 160 3.30 3.06 -26.82
C LYS A 160 3.76 4.27 -27.63
N SER A 161 3.67 5.48 -27.13
CA SER A 161 4.22 6.67 -27.78
C SER A 161 5.76 6.67 -27.81
N ARG A 162 6.41 5.89 -26.94
CA ARG A 162 7.88 5.87 -26.78
C ARG A 162 8.51 4.48 -26.97
N PHE A 163 7.73 3.40 -26.84
CA PHE A 163 8.21 2.01 -26.86
C PHE A 163 7.40 1.18 -27.85
N ALA A 164 8.10 0.38 -28.66
CA ALA A 164 7.48 -0.47 -29.67
C ALA A 164 6.65 -1.62 -29.06
N HIS A 165 7.11 -2.15 -27.91
CA HIS A 165 6.50 -3.28 -27.25
C HIS A 165 6.11 -2.89 -25.83
N VAL A 166 4.88 -3.21 -25.44
CA VAL A 166 4.34 -2.97 -24.08
C VAL A 166 3.59 -4.22 -23.63
N SER A 167 3.97 -4.76 -22.50
CA SER A 167 3.25 -5.82 -21.80
C SER A 167 2.75 -5.29 -20.48
N LEU A 168 1.50 -5.55 -20.14
CA LEU A 168 0.86 -5.02 -18.94
C LEU A 168 0.47 -6.15 -18.00
N LEU A 169 0.77 -5.97 -16.71
CA LEU A 169 0.31 -6.80 -15.60
C LEU A 169 -0.55 -5.96 -14.66
N GLY A 170 -1.54 -6.59 -14.03
CA GLY A 170 -2.27 -6.00 -12.92
C GLY A 170 -1.68 -6.46 -11.60
N GLN A 171 -1.74 -5.60 -10.59
CA GLN A 171 -1.42 -5.93 -9.21
C GLN A 171 -2.61 -5.63 -8.31
N LYS A 172 -2.93 -6.57 -7.43
CA LYS A 172 -3.95 -6.40 -6.38
C LYS A 172 -3.43 -7.05 -5.10
N VAL A 173 -3.58 -6.35 -3.99
CA VAL A 173 -3.36 -6.95 -2.66
C VAL A 173 -4.63 -7.66 -2.23
N MET A 174 -4.43 -8.83 -1.66
CA MET A 174 -5.47 -9.68 -1.08
C MET A 174 -4.98 -10.09 0.31
N TYR A 175 -4.96 -11.37 0.63
CA TYR A 175 -4.14 -11.90 1.75
C TYR A 175 -2.68 -12.17 1.30
N GLY A 176 -2.19 -11.34 0.43
CA GLY A 176 -0.93 -11.34 -0.27
C GLY A 176 -1.03 -10.41 -1.47
N SER A 177 0.01 -10.27 -2.28
CA SER A 177 0.00 -9.48 -3.51
C SER A 177 0.08 -10.37 -4.74
N LEU A 178 -0.88 -10.24 -5.64
CA LEU A 178 -0.95 -10.99 -6.89
C LEU A 178 -0.54 -10.11 -8.06
N LEU A 179 0.36 -10.61 -8.89
CA LEU A 179 0.70 -10.08 -10.21
C LEU A 179 0.24 -11.04 -11.30
N SER A 180 -0.53 -10.57 -12.23
CA SER A 180 -1.00 -11.37 -13.37
C SER A 180 -1.04 -10.57 -14.67
N GLY A 181 -0.77 -11.27 -15.77
CA GLY A 181 -0.81 -10.69 -17.11
C GLY A 181 -2.21 -10.25 -17.52
N THR A 182 -2.27 -9.26 -18.39
CA THR A 182 -3.53 -8.71 -18.94
C THR A 182 -3.87 -9.27 -20.32
N GLY A 183 -2.99 -10.11 -20.87
CA GLY A 183 -3.15 -10.77 -22.19
C GLY A 183 -2.95 -12.26 -22.09
N GLY A 184 -3.69 -13.04 -22.85
CA GLY A 184 -3.61 -14.50 -22.84
C GLY A 184 -4.48 -15.14 -21.77
N GLU A 185 -3.94 -16.11 -21.03
CA GLU A 185 -4.65 -16.72 -19.90
C GLU A 185 -4.83 -15.70 -18.77
N THR A 186 -6.03 -15.14 -18.70
CA THR A 186 -6.39 -14.17 -17.67
C THR A 186 -6.80 -14.91 -16.41
N LEU A 187 -6.20 -14.55 -15.28
CA LEU A 187 -6.62 -15.08 -13.99
C LEU A 187 -8.06 -14.64 -13.71
N LEU A 188 -8.92 -15.62 -13.52
CA LEU A 188 -10.31 -15.40 -13.15
C LEU A 188 -10.41 -15.35 -11.63
N LEU A 189 -10.82 -14.21 -11.10
CA LEU A 189 -11.21 -14.07 -9.69
C LEU A 189 -12.66 -14.52 -9.50
N ARG A 190 -12.90 -15.22 -8.41
CA ARG A 190 -14.24 -15.54 -7.93
C ARG A 190 -14.40 -14.92 -6.55
N GLN A 191 -15.36 -14.03 -6.42
CA GLN A 191 -15.71 -13.40 -5.15
C GLN A 191 -17.11 -13.86 -4.76
N ARG A 192 -17.30 -14.23 -3.50
CA ARG A 192 -18.61 -14.53 -2.95
C ARG A 192 -19.17 -13.25 -2.33
N GLU A 193 -20.32 -12.83 -2.81
CA GLU A 193 -21.07 -11.70 -2.29
C GLU A 193 -21.81 -12.06 -0.99
N GLU A 194 -22.28 -11.04 -0.26
CA GLU A 194 -23.02 -11.23 1.01
C GLU A 194 -24.28 -12.08 0.87
N ASP A 195 -24.95 -11.98 -0.27
CA ASP A 195 -26.14 -12.79 -0.61
C ASP A 195 -25.82 -14.25 -0.99
N GLY A 196 -24.52 -14.59 -1.03
CA GLY A 196 -24.02 -15.91 -1.40
C GLY A 196 -23.82 -16.12 -2.89
N ALA A 197 -24.12 -15.15 -3.74
CA ALA A 197 -23.80 -15.18 -5.16
C ALA A 197 -22.28 -15.23 -5.38
N VAL A 198 -21.86 -15.87 -6.49
CA VAL A 198 -20.45 -15.93 -6.87
C VAL A 198 -20.28 -15.10 -8.14
N GLU A 199 -19.70 -13.93 -7.98
CA GLU A 199 -19.32 -13.10 -9.09
C GLU A 199 -18.00 -13.58 -9.71
N ARG A 200 -17.93 -13.51 -11.04
CA ARG A 200 -16.73 -13.85 -11.82
C ARG A 200 -16.20 -12.57 -12.45
N MET A 201 -15.02 -12.18 -12.06
CA MET A 201 -14.36 -10.97 -12.58
C MET A 201 -13.04 -11.33 -13.21
N LEU A 202 -12.65 -10.59 -14.25
CA LEU A 202 -11.29 -10.66 -14.76
C LEU A 202 -10.36 -9.95 -13.75
N PHE A 203 -9.27 -10.59 -13.39
CA PHE A 203 -8.31 -10.00 -12.44
C PHE A 203 -7.88 -8.60 -12.85
N THR A 204 -7.71 -8.35 -14.15
CA THR A 204 -7.30 -7.06 -14.70
C THR A 204 -8.28 -5.92 -14.45
N GLU A 205 -9.58 -6.24 -14.32
CA GLU A 205 -10.64 -5.27 -13.98
C GLU A 205 -10.60 -4.87 -12.50
N GLN A 206 -9.99 -5.71 -11.67
CA GLN A 206 -9.83 -5.54 -10.23
C GLN A 206 -8.42 -5.14 -9.81
N ALA A 207 -7.52 -4.97 -10.77
CA ALA A 207 -6.15 -4.57 -10.49
C ALA A 207 -6.09 -3.13 -9.99
N ARG A 208 -5.57 -2.95 -8.78
CA ARG A 208 -5.41 -1.62 -8.16
C ARG A 208 -4.25 -0.85 -8.79
N TYR A 209 -3.25 -1.58 -9.26
CA TYR A 209 -2.07 -1.02 -9.94
C TYR A 209 -1.81 -1.75 -11.24
N PHE A 210 -1.21 -1.04 -12.18
CA PHE A 210 -0.63 -1.62 -13.38
C PHE A 210 0.88 -1.62 -13.28
N ILE A 211 1.51 -2.71 -13.75
CA ILE A 211 2.94 -2.80 -13.96
C ILE A 211 3.15 -3.08 -15.43
N ALA A 212 3.92 -2.26 -16.11
CA ALA A 212 4.24 -2.44 -17.50
C ALA A 212 5.71 -2.76 -17.72
N LEU A 213 5.95 -3.68 -18.65
CA LEU A 213 7.24 -3.85 -19.29
C LEU A 213 7.15 -3.20 -20.67
N ALA A 214 8.10 -2.34 -20.98
CA ALA A 214 8.15 -1.64 -22.25
C ALA A 214 9.59 -1.62 -22.82
N GLY A 215 9.73 -1.75 -24.11
CA GLY A 215 11.03 -1.76 -24.76
C GLY A 215 10.91 -1.70 -26.29
N ASN A 216 12.03 -1.53 -26.97
CA ASN A 216 12.08 -1.59 -28.42
C ASN A 216 12.59 -2.94 -28.93
N GLY A 217 13.23 -3.74 -28.07
CA GLY A 217 13.54 -5.14 -28.33
C GLY A 217 12.43 -6.09 -27.85
N PRO A 218 12.60 -7.40 -28.07
CA PRO A 218 11.68 -8.42 -27.55
C PRO A 218 11.55 -8.32 -26.04
N LEU A 219 10.31 -8.29 -25.55
CA LEU A 219 10.08 -8.29 -24.12
C LEU A 219 10.32 -9.69 -23.50
N PRO A 220 10.89 -9.77 -22.30
CA PRO A 220 11.01 -11.03 -21.60
C PRO A 220 9.62 -11.61 -21.28
N PRO A 221 9.49 -12.95 -21.20
CA PRO A 221 8.25 -13.58 -20.75
C PRO A 221 7.96 -13.18 -19.31
N THR A 222 6.69 -12.99 -19.01
CA THR A 222 6.21 -12.71 -17.67
C THR A 222 5.41 -13.88 -17.15
N GLN A 223 5.54 -14.16 -15.86
CA GLN A 223 4.73 -15.14 -15.15
C GLN A 223 3.88 -14.44 -14.11
N SER A 224 2.67 -14.95 -13.90
CA SER A 224 1.87 -14.54 -12.74
C SER A 224 2.60 -14.96 -11.46
N SER A 225 2.67 -14.07 -10.51
CA SER A 225 3.33 -14.31 -9.22
C SER A 225 2.46 -13.85 -8.06
N PHE A 226 2.60 -14.51 -6.93
CA PHE A 226 1.93 -14.18 -5.69
C PHE A 226 2.98 -13.91 -4.62
N PHE A 227 2.90 -12.77 -3.98
CA PHE A 227 3.73 -12.42 -2.83
C PHE A 227 2.89 -12.68 -1.59
N ASP A 228 3.22 -13.76 -0.88
CA ASP A 228 2.57 -14.12 0.38
C ASP A 228 2.91 -13.07 1.44
N TYR A 229 1.88 -12.49 2.02
CA TYR A 229 2.02 -11.48 3.08
C TYR A 229 1.25 -11.95 4.30
N PRO A 230 1.91 -12.15 5.45
CA PRO A 230 1.26 -12.65 6.65
C PRO A 230 0.08 -11.78 7.07
N LEU A 231 -1.09 -12.40 7.23
CA LEU A 231 -2.33 -11.71 7.61
C LEU A 231 -2.16 -10.88 8.90
N GLU A 232 -1.31 -11.35 9.82
CA GLU A 232 -1.02 -10.67 11.08
C GLU A 232 -0.35 -9.30 10.90
N LYS A 233 0.25 -9.06 9.74
CA LYS A 233 0.90 -7.79 9.36
C LYS A 233 0.02 -6.91 8.47
N SER A 234 -1.18 -7.38 8.11
CA SER A 234 -2.10 -6.60 7.27
C SER A 234 -2.69 -5.41 8.04
N ASP A 235 -3.06 -4.37 7.29
CA ASP A 235 -3.70 -3.17 7.86
C ASP A 235 -5.03 -3.53 8.53
N LEU A 236 -5.76 -4.49 7.98
CA LEU A 236 -7.01 -4.99 8.58
C LEU A 236 -6.78 -5.55 9.98
N THR A 237 -5.75 -6.38 10.18
CA THR A 237 -5.47 -6.94 11.52
C THR A 237 -4.92 -5.89 12.47
N ALA A 238 -4.17 -4.90 11.99
CA ALA A 238 -3.75 -3.77 12.81
C ALA A 238 -4.97 -2.99 13.32
N GLN A 239 -5.88 -2.63 12.44
CA GLN A 239 -7.11 -1.91 12.80
C GLN A 239 -8.04 -2.72 13.70
N LEU A 240 -8.18 -4.04 13.48
CA LEU A 240 -8.96 -4.90 14.37
C LEU A 240 -8.37 -4.99 15.77
N ARG A 241 -7.04 -5.00 15.92
CA ARG A 241 -6.37 -4.97 17.23
C ARG A 241 -6.61 -3.65 17.95
N GLU A 242 -6.53 -2.53 17.23
CA GLU A 242 -6.80 -1.20 17.79
C GLU A 242 -8.26 -1.09 18.27
N ASN A 243 -9.22 -1.48 17.44
CA ASN A 243 -10.64 -1.51 17.80
C ASN A 243 -10.92 -2.42 19.00
N LEU A 244 -10.24 -3.57 19.06
CA LEU A 244 -10.37 -4.50 20.19
C LEU A 244 -9.85 -3.88 21.47
N ALA A 245 -8.71 -3.19 21.45
CA ALA A 245 -8.13 -2.51 22.60
C ALA A 245 -9.07 -1.39 23.11
N GLU A 246 -9.64 -0.59 22.21
CA GLU A 246 -10.61 0.44 22.56
C GLU A 246 -11.88 -0.14 23.21
N LEU A 247 -12.39 -1.25 22.64
CA LEU A 247 -13.55 -1.95 23.21
C LEU A 247 -13.25 -2.52 24.60
N GLN A 248 -12.06 -3.07 24.81
CA GLN A 248 -11.63 -3.55 26.13
C GLN A 248 -11.57 -2.42 27.15
N GLU A 249 -10.97 -1.28 26.80
CA GLU A 249 -10.92 -0.11 27.69
C GLU A 249 -12.32 0.39 28.09
N ARG A 250 -13.23 0.46 27.11
CA ARG A 250 -14.63 0.83 27.35
C ARG A 250 -15.35 -0.18 28.24
N HIS A 251 -15.10 -1.46 28.04
CA HIS A 251 -15.65 -2.52 28.87
C HIS A 251 -15.19 -2.39 30.31
N ASP A 252 -13.87 -2.24 30.53
CA ASP A 252 -13.29 -2.13 31.86
C ASP A 252 -13.79 -0.87 32.62
N ALA A 253 -13.92 0.24 31.90
CA ALA A 253 -14.50 1.47 32.46
C ALA A 253 -15.98 1.30 32.81
N ALA A 254 -16.76 0.57 32.01
CA ALA A 254 -18.16 0.28 32.32
C ALA A 254 -18.30 -0.66 33.53
N GLN A 255 -17.44 -1.66 33.62
CA GLN A 255 -17.40 -2.59 34.74
C GLN A 255 -17.04 -1.88 36.05
N ALA A 256 -16.02 -1.02 36.02
CA ALA A 256 -15.64 -0.22 37.21
C ALA A 256 -16.77 0.71 37.67
N ARG A 257 -17.53 1.30 36.71
CA ARG A 257 -18.73 2.10 37.07
C ARG A 257 -19.82 1.26 37.71
N LEU A 258 -20.07 0.05 37.19
CA LEU A 258 -21.04 -0.86 37.76
C LEU A 258 -20.67 -1.23 39.19
N GLU A 259 -19.43 -1.62 39.42
CA GLU A 259 -18.91 -1.95 40.77
C GLU A 259 -19.06 -0.77 41.75
N ALA A 260 -18.75 0.46 41.28
CA ALA A 260 -18.92 1.66 42.10
C ALA A 260 -20.39 1.93 42.48
N VAL A 261 -21.31 1.73 41.52
CA VAL A 261 -22.76 1.87 41.74
C VAL A 261 -23.27 0.79 42.72
N GLU A 262 -22.84 -0.45 42.56
CA GLU A 262 -23.22 -1.56 43.45
C GLU A 262 -22.70 -1.32 44.90
N ALA A 263 -21.45 -0.85 45.01
CA ALA A 263 -20.89 -0.48 46.33
C ALA A 263 -21.67 0.67 46.96
N ALA A 264 -21.97 1.73 46.19
CA ALA A 264 -22.78 2.85 46.69
C ALA A 264 -24.19 2.41 47.09
N TYR A 265 -24.83 1.55 46.28
CA TYR A 265 -26.16 1.00 46.57
C TYR A 265 -26.13 0.17 47.86
N THR A 266 -25.14 -0.69 48.05
CA THR A 266 -24.94 -1.51 49.25
C THR A 266 -24.71 -0.62 50.49
N ALA A 267 -23.91 0.43 50.36
CA ALA A 267 -23.67 1.40 51.40
C ALA A 267 -24.95 2.14 51.83
N ILE A 268 -25.79 2.52 50.86
CA ILE A 268 -27.11 3.14 51.14
C ILE A 268 -27.99 2.18 51.92
N LEU A 269 -28.09 0.92 51.50
CA LEU A 269 -28.91 -0.09 52.18
C LEU A 269 -28.45 -0.38 53.60
N ALA A 270 -27.14 -0.31 53.86
CA ALA A 270 -26.54 -0.50 55.17
C ALA A 270 -26.59 0.75 56.04
N SER A 271 -26.94 1.91 55.52
CA SER A 271 -26.93 3.18 56.24
C SER A 271 -27.96 3.21 57.36
N ARG A 272 -27.57 3.84 58.53
CA ARG A 272 -28.46 3.98 59.68
C ARG A 272 -29.78 4.68 59.30
N SER A 273 -29.77 5.69 58.49
CA SER A 273 -30.97 6.39 58.00
C SER A 273 -31.90 5.51 57.16
N TRP A 274 -31.32 4.67 56.31
CA TRP A 274 -32.10 3.71 55.51
C TRP A 274 -32.76 2.65 56.38
N LEU A 275 -32.04 2.12 57.36
CA LEU A 275 -32.55 1.14 58.30
C LEU A 275 -33.63 1.76 59.26
N ALA A 276 -33.40 2.95 59.79
CA ALA A 276 -34.35 3.65 60.65
C ALA A 276 -35.67 4.01 59.90
N THR A 277 -35.64 4.27 58.65
CA THR A 277 -36.85 4.60 57.85
C THR A 277 -37.53 3.37 57.24
N ALA A 278 -37.04 2.15 57.46
CA ALA A 278 -37.61 0.92 56.92
C ALA A 278 -39.11 0.73 57.27
N PRO A 279 -39.61 1.02 58.53
CA PRO A 279 -41.02 0.90 58.82
C PRO A 279 -41.91 1.83 57.99
N LEU A 280 -41.47 3.07 57.76
CA LEU A 280 -42.20 4.06 56.94
C LEU A 280 -42.30 3.63 55.49
N ARG A 281 -41.23 3.05 54.92
CA ARG A 281 -41.26 2.52 53.55
C ARG A 281 -42.21 1.34 53.40
N ARG A 282 -42.26 0.44 54.36
CA ARG A 282 -43.23 -0.66 54.40
C ARG A 282 -44.69 -0.16 54.46
N LEU A 283 -44.96 0.86 55.30
CA LEU A 283 -46.26 1.48 55.38
C LEU A 283 -46.71 2.11 54.04
N ARG A 284 -45.78 2.85 53.41
CA ARG A 284 -46.03 3.46 52.06
C ARG A 284 -46.33 2.43 50.99
N HIS A 285 -45.63 1.29 50.99
CA HIS A 285 -45.88 0.18 50.04
C HIS A 285 -47.26 -0.44 50.23
N LEU A 286 -47.68 -0.61 51.52
CA LEU A 286 -49.00 -1.12 51.87
C LEU A 286 -50.14 -0.15 51.44
N LEU A 287 -49.88 1.16 51.56
CA LEU A 287 -50.87 2.18 51.15
C LEU A 287 -50.96 2.32 49.59
N LYS A 288 -49.85 2.17 48.89
CA LYS A 288 -49.86 2.17 47.41
C LYS A 288 -50.51 0.91 46.80
N GLY A 289 -50.40 -0.24 47.47
CA GLY A 289 -51.00 -1.49 47.02
C GLY A 289 -52.52 -1.54 47.15
N LYS A 290 -53.18 -0.62 47.92
CA LYS A 290 -54.64 -0.52 48.05
C LYS A 290 -55.29 0.46 47.06
N GLY A 291 -54.53 1.23 46.31
CA GLY A 291 -55.06 2.25 45.36
C GLY A 291 -55.30 1.78 43.93
N ASN A 292 -55.04 0.51 43.59
CA ASN A 292 -55.18 0.02 42.24
C ASN A 292 -56.21 -1.14 42.11
N LYS A 293 -57.25 -1.09 42.95
CA LYS A 293 -58.45 -1.93 42.79
C LYS A 293 -59.67 -1.04 42.89
N SER A 294 -59.95 -0.33 41.86
CA SER A 294 -61.28 0.19 41.50
C SER A 294 -61.34 0.42 40.00
#